data_cfd1f065e8b29cc0fa4618f1ffde62a4
#
_entry.id   cfd1f065e8b29cc0fa4618f1ffde62a4
#
_cell.length_a   1.000
_cell.length_b   1.000
_cell.length_c   1.000
_cell.angle_alpha   90.00
_cell.angle_beta   90.00
_cell.angle_gamma   90.00
#
_symmetry.space_group_name_H-M   'P 1'
#
loop_
_entity.id
_entity.type
_entity.pdbx_description
1 polymer ?
#
loop_
_entity_poly.entity_id
_entity_poly.type
_entity_poly.pdbx_seq_one_letter_code
_entity_poly.pdbx_strand_id
1 'polypeptide(L)'
;MDSLIQQLASQQVWEEFLAYRLQKGCFTWTEFDAADTFVEREQYLPVVESIIEGMPLSIPHKITINKQGSDKKRTVYSFTPEEMTVLKVVAHLLYRYDDYFAPNCYAFRRGMKATDGVIRIHREMRGKHLWAYKLDIRNYFNSIPIPRLLGQLAELFKDDTMLYRLFEQMLSNDTVEYNGEISHEEHGAMAGVPTAPFLANVYLCELDRYFWEHGMIYARYSDDIIVFAESEALLQEYKAKIAEFLADYRLEINPTKERIYKPDEPYEFLGFRCSDNRIDVSEAGVMKMKGKIRRKTRALLRWKRRKGIPARQAMARLIGYFNRKFYDGGQGRTLTWARWYFPIINSTEGLQEIDHYLQQSIRLLG
;
A
#
# COMPACT_ATOMS: atom_id res chain seq x y z
N MET A 1 0.26 11.90 29.44
CA MET A 1 1.04 10.79 28.82
C MET A 1 2.24 11.39 28.15
N ASP A 2 3.40 10.73 28.20
CA ASP A 2 4.56 11.22 27.45
C ASP A 2 4.28 11.21 25.96
N SER A 3 4.76 12.24 25.25
CA SER A 3 4.67 12.33 23.81
C SER A 3 5.22 11.07 23.13
N LEU A 4 4.65 10.66 22.00
CA LEU A 4 5.23 9.59 21.18
C LEU A 4 6.66 9.93 20.74
N ILE A 5 6.96 11.19 20.55
CA ILE A 5 8.32 11.66 20.21
C ILE A 5 9.29 11.44 21.37
N GLN A 6 8.88 11.73 22.62
CA GLN A 6 9.71 11.47 23.80
C GLN A 6 9.98 9.98 24.00
N GLN A 7 9.01 9.11 23.69
CA GLN A 7 9.17 7.66 23.77
C GLN A 7 10.27 7.13 22.83
N LEU A 8 10.57 7.82 21.72
CA LEU A 8 11.67 7.46 20.81
C LEU A 8 13.06 7.52 21.45
N ALA A 9 13.23 8.26 22.56
CA ALA A 9 14.49 8.27 23.30
C ALA A 9 14.74 6.97 24.11
N SER A 10 13.71 6.13 24.30
CA SER A 10 13.83 4.86 25.01
C SER A 10 14.30 3.74 24.07
N GLN A 11 15.41 3.10 24.37
CA GLN A 11 15.93 1.93 23.63
C GLN A 11 14.89 0.81 23.54
N GLN A 12 14.11 0.58 24.61
CA GLN A 12 13.06 -0.43 24.65
C GLN A 12 12.07 -0.29 23.46
N VAL A 13 11.68 0.92 23.08
CA VAL A 13 10.76 1.18 21.96
C VAL A 13 11.36 0.68 20.64
N TRP A 14 12.66 0.84 20.47
CA TRP A 14 13.37 0.36 19.26
C TRP A 14 13.49 -1.15 19.24
N GLU A 15 13.80 -1.77 20.36
CA GLU A 15 13.85 -3.24 20.51
C GLU A 15 12.49 -3.88 20.22
N GLU A 16 11.40 -3.31 20.75
CA GLU A 16 10.04 -3.73 20.46
C GLU A 16 9.69 -3.59 18.96
N PHE A 17 10.10 -2.49 18.33
CA PHE A 17 9.93 -2.29 16.89
C PHE A 17 10.73 -3.33 16.08
N LEU A 18 11.99 -3.59 16.42
CA LEU A 18 12.82 -4.60 15.75
C LEU A 18 12.21 -5.99 15.89
N ALA A 19 11.78 -6.37 17.10
CA ALA A 19 11.11 -7.64 17.35
C ALA A 19 9.82 -7.80 16.52
N TYR A 20 8.99 -6.74 16.45
CA TYR A 20 7.81 -6.71 15.60
C TYR A 20 8.15 -6.89 14.11
N ARG A 21 9.17 -6.20 13.62
CA ARG A 21 9.60 -6.29 12.23
C ARG A 21 10.16 -7.66 11.87
N LEU A 22 10.89 -8.28 12.81
CA LEU A 22 11.43 -9.62 12.66
C LEU A 22 10.30 -10.66 12.60
N GLN A 23 9.34 -10.58 13.51
CA GLN A 23 8.15 -11.45 13.52
C GLN A 23 7.35 -11.36 12.21
N LYS A 24 7.27 -10.18 11.61
CA LYS A 24 6.61 -9.96 10.31
C LYS A 24 7.45 -10.42 9.12
N GLY A 25 8.67 -10.89 9.33
CA GLY A 25 9.60 -11.29 8.25
C GLY A 25 10.01 -10.11 7.34
N CYS A 26 10.11 -8.91 7.92
CA CYS A 26 10.45 -7.69 7.19
C CYS A 26 11.95 -7.46 7.04
N PHE A 27 12.79 -8.29 7.65
CA PHE A 27 14.24 -8.20 7.58
C PHE A 27 14.87 -9.45 6.96
N THR A 28 15.97 -9.29 6.21
CA THR A 28 16.99 -10.34 6.10
C THR A 28 17.84 -10.31 7.37
N TRP A 29 18.62 -11.36 7.59
CA TRP A 29 19.58 -11.40 8.70
C TRP A 29 20.54 -10.19 8.65
N THR A 30 21.10 -9.86 7.49
CA THR A 30 22.03 -8.73 7.31
C THR A 30 21.38 -7.38 7.62
N GLU A 31 20.08 -7.19 7.27
CA GLU A 31 19.40 -5.94 7.56
C GLU A 31 18.94 -5.87 9.01
N PHE A 32 18.63 -7.00 9.63
CA PHE A 32 18.38 -7.08 11.06
C PHE A 32 19.63 -6.71 11.83
N ASP A 33 20.77 -7.33 11.52
CA ASP A 33 22.08 -7.07 12.12
C ASP A 33 22.47 -5.57 12.04
N ALA A 34 22.27 -4.96 10.88
CA ALA A 34 22.50 -3.54 10.70
C ALA A 34 21.56 -2.64 11.52
N ALA A 35 20.28 -3.03 11.60
CA ALA A 35 19.29 -2.30 12.38
C ALA A 35 19.50 -2.47 13.90
N ASP A 36 19.89 -3.65 14.32
CA ASP A 36 20.21 -3.98 15.70
C ASP A 36 21.45 -3.20 16.16
N THR A 37 22.52 -3.22 15.37
CA THR A 37 23.73 -2.39 15.61
C THR A 37 23.40 -0.89 15.66
N PHE A 38 22.48 -0.40 14.81
CA PHE A 38 22.04 0.99 14.84
C PHE A 38 21.36 1.35 16.17
N VAL A 39 20.57 0.43 16.72
CA VAL A 39 19.89 0.59 18.01
C VAL A 39 20.86 0.44 19.19
N GLU A 40 21.69 -0.60 19.20
CA GLU A 40 22.70 -0.85 20.25
C GLU A 40 23.67 0.33 20.41
N ARG A 41 24.04 0.99 19.31
CA ARG A 41 24.93 2.17 19.32
C ARG A 41 24.18 3.49 19.49
N GLU A 42 22.90 3.44 19.76
CA GLU A 42 22.05 4.63 19.97
C GLU A 42 22.14 5.67 18.83
N GLN A 43 22.41 5.21 17.59
CA GLN A 43 22.62 6.10 16.43
C GLN A 43 21.34 6.89 16.04
N TYR A 44 20.21 6.55 16.61
CA TYR A 44 18.93 7.26 16.47
C TYR A 44 18.86 8.52 17.35
N LEU A 45 19.59 8.55 18.47
CA LEU A 45 19.46 9.63 19.49
C LEU A 45 19.68 11.02 18.92
N PRO A 46 20.72 11.32 18.11
CA PRO A 46 20.91 12.69 17.60
C PRO A 46 19.71 13.21 16.80
N VAL A 47 19.05 12.33 16.00
CA VAL A 47 17.85 12.72 15.26
C VAL A 47 16.66 12.91 16.20
N VAL A 48 16.49 12.02 17.17
CA VAL A 48 15.39 12.10 18.15
C VAL A 48 15.52 13.36 19.02
N GLU A 49 16.71 13.65 19.52
CA GLU A 49 17.00 14.87 20.32
C GLU A 49 16.70 16.13 19.49
N SER A 50 17.18 16.19 18.25
CA SER A 50 16.88 17.30 17.33
C SER A 50 15.38 17.51 17.14
N ILE A 51 14.59 16.44 16.98
CA ILE A 51 13.12 16.51 16.87
C ILE A 51 12.50 17.00 18.21
N ILE A 52 12.97 16.51 19.36
CA ILE A 52 12.48 16.93 20.68
C ILE A 52 12.73 18.42 20.89
N GLU A 53 13.90 18.92 20.52
CA GLU A 53 14.26 20.35 20.55
C GLU A 53 13.44 21.20 19.58
N GLY A 54 12.74 20.56 18.65
CA GLY A 54 11.87 21.23 17.67
C GLY A 54 12.59 21.67 16.41
N MET A 55 13.73 21.06 16.11
CA MET A 55 14.40 21.27 14.85
C MET A 55 13.66 20.52 13.71
N PRO A 56 13.54 21.12 12.51
CA PRO A 56 12.94 20.45 11.37
C PRO A 56 13.82 19.30 10.87
N LEU A 57 13.19 18.34 10.20
CA LEU A 57 13.92 17.33 9.43
C LEU A 57 14.69 17.97 8.27
N SER A 58 15.63 17.23 7.69
CA SER A 58 16.38 17.64 6.50
C SER A 58 15.46 17.97 5.31
N ILE A 59 15.99 18.62 4.29
CA ILE A 59 15.25 18.84 3.03
C ILE A 59 15.01 17.48 2.38
N PRO A 60 13.74 17.13 2.05
CA PRO A 60 13.42 15.84 1.45
C PRO A 60 13.93 15.73 0.01
N HIS A 61 14.50 14.57 -0.32
CA HIS A 61 14.90 14.21 -1.68
C HIS A 61 13.70 13.70 -2.47
N LYS A 62 13.42 14.32 -3.58
CA LYS A 62 12.43 13.89 -4.57
C LYS A 62 13.03 12.85 -5.51
N ILE A 63 12.37 11.72 -5.64
CA ILE A 63 12.82 10.62 -6.49
C ILE A 63 11.69 10.23 -7.44
N THR A 64 12.01 10.02 -8.71
CA THR A 64 11.05 9.53 -9.69
C THR A 64 11.32 8.05 -9.99
N ILE A 65 10.36 7.19 -9.64
CA ILE A 65 10.45 5.74 -9.85
C ILE A 65 9.49 5.28 -10.96
N ASN A 66 9.86 4.25 -11.71
CA ASN A 66 8.99 3.66 -12.71
C ASN A 66 7.89 2.83 -12.02
N LYS A 67 6.63 3.07 -12.34
CA LYS A 67 5.52 2.24 -11.86
C LYS A 67 5.62 0.85 -12.47
N GLN A 68 5.67 -0.17 -11.60
CA GLN A 68 5.91 -1.56 -12.03
C GLN A 68 4.87 -2.01 -13.07
N GLY A 69 5.32 -2.28 -14.31
CA GLY A 69 4.46 -2.77 -15.39
C GLY A 69 3.78 -1.72 -16.25
N SER A 70 4.17 -0.45 -16.13
CA SER A 70 3.72 0.64 -17.01
C SER A 70 4.86 1.63 -17.26
N ASP A 71 4.75 2.44 -18.30
CA ASP A 71 5.68 3.54 -18.60
C ASP A 71 5.41 4.79 -17.73
N LYS A 72 4.41 4.70 -16.83
CA LYS A 72 4.07 5.79 -15.92
C LYS A 72 5.11 5.89 -14.80
N LYS A 73 5.49 7.11 -14.48
CA LYS A 73 6.39 7.45 -13.38
C LYS A 73 5.57 7.75 -12.11
N ARG A 74 6.19 7.53 -10.95
CA ARG A 74 5.65 7.89 -9.64
C ARG A 74 6.69 8.71 -8.89
N THR A 75 6.29 9.87 -8.38
CA THR A 75 7.11 10.68 -7.49
C THR A 75 7.02 10.13 -6.08
N VAL A 76 8.17 9.97 -5.43
CA VAL A 76 8.31 9.60 -4.02
C VAL A 76 9.34 10.51 -3.37
N TYR A 77 9.23 10.66 -2.04
CA TYR A 77 10.12 11.49 -1.23
C TYR A 77 10.86 10.64 -0.21
N SER A 78 12.04 11.08 0.17
CA SER A 78 12.88 10.42 1.16
C SER A 78 13.68 11.46 1.93
N PHE A 79 13.89 11.23 3.20
CA PHE A 79 14.82 11.98 4.06
C PHE A 79 16.16 11.23 4.18
N THR A 80 17.06 11.67 5.05
CA THR A 80 18.29 10.92 5.34
C THR A 80 17.97 9.50 5.83
N PRO A 81 18.89 8.53 5.69
CA PRO A 81 18.67 7.16 6.14
C PRO A 81 18.30 7.06 7.64
N GLU A 82 18.92 7.90 8.46
CA GLU A 82 18.69 7.99 9.90
C GLU A 82 17.28 8.51 10.19
N GLU A 83 16.91 9.65 9.60
CA GLU A 83 15.56 10.21 9.71
C GLU A 83 14.48 9.24 9.19
N MET A 84 14.71 8.59 8.04
CA MET A 84 13.80 7.58 7.54
C MET A 84 13.65 6.38 8.50
N THR A 85 14.70 6.06 9.26
CA THR A 85 14.65 4.99 10.26
C THR A 85 13.86 5.43 11.49
N VAL A 86 14.06 6.65 11.97
CA VAL A 86 13.23 7.25 13.04
C VAL A 86 11.76 7.32 12.60
N LEU A 87 11.47 7.81 11.39
CA LEU A 87 10.10 7.89 10.86
C LEU A 87 9.42 6.52 10.71
N LYS A 88 10.17 5.40 10.53
CA LYS A 88 9.59 4.05 10.56
C LYS A 88 9.12 3.67 11.97
N VAL A 89 9.86 4.08 13.02
CA VAL A 89 9.44 3.86 14.41
C VAL A 89 8.27 4.76 14.76
N VAL A 90 8.29 6.03 14.35
CA VAL A 90 7.11 6.92 14.47
C VAL A 90 5.88 6.28 13.83
N ALA A 91 6.00 5.79 12.58
CA ALA A 91 4.90 5.10 11.90
C ALA A 91 4.42 3.85 12.64
N HIS A 92 5.30 3.14 13.34
CA HIS A 92 4.94 2.01 14.19
C HIS A 92 4.18 2.47 15.45
N LEU A 93 4.61 3.55 16.10
CA LEU A 93 3.94 4.09 17.27
C LEU A 93 2.56 4.69 16.93
N LEU A 94 2.36 5.19 15.71
CA LEU A 94 1.08 5.70 15.22
C LEU A 94 -0.02 4.64 15.16
N TYR A 95 0.29 3.34 15.24
CA TYR A 95 -0.73 2.29 15.43
C TYR A 95 -1.55 2.45 16.72
N ARG A 96 -1.10 3.28 17.68
CA ARG A 96 -1.89 3.69 18.84
C ARG A 96 -3.22 4.37 18.43
N TYR A 97 -3.25 5.02 17.28
CA TYR A 97 -4.41 5.72 16.76
C TYR A 97 -5.29 4.85 15.82
N ASP A 98 -5.06 3.53 15.76
CA ASP A 98 -5.83 2.66 14.87
C ASP A 98 -7.34 2.69 15.14
N ASP A 99 -7.75 2.86 16.40
CA ASP A 99 -9.16 2.96 16.80
C ASP A 99 -9.85 4.25 16.32
N TYR A 100 -9.09 5.25 15.87
CA TYR A 100 -9.61 6.46 15.25
C TYR A 100 -10.26 6.18 13.88
N PHE A 101 -9.83 5.14 13.20
CA PHE A 101 -10.30 4.79 11.87
C PHE A 101 -11.49 3.86 11.90
N ALA A 102 -12.46 4.13 11.03
CA ALA A 102 -13.63 3.26 10.89
C ALA A 102 -13.24 1.83 10.44
N PRO A 103 -14.01 0.79 10.83
CA PRO A 103 -13.68 -0.61 10.52
C PRO A 103 -13.70 -0.96 9.03
N ASN A 104 -14.24 -0.10 8.18
CA ASN A 104 -14.27 -0.25 6.72
C ASN A 104 -13.03 0.36 6.00
N CYS A 105 -12.06 0.91 6.76
CA CYS A 105 -10.74 1.31 6.29
C CYS A 105 -9.73 0.19 6.59
N TYR A 106 -9.21 -0.47 5.55
CA TYR A 106 -8.36 -1.66 5.69
C TYR A 106 -6.87 -1.42 5.47
N ALA A 107 -6.50 -0.28 4.90
CA ALA A 107 -5.10 0.00 4.57
C ALA A 107 -4.29 0.45 5.79
N PHE A 108 -3.04 -0.02 5.86
CA PHE A 108 -2.00 0.51 6.76
C PHE A 108 -2.34 0.48 8.25
N ARG A 109 -3.16 -0.45 8.68
CA ARG A 109 -3.58 -0.64 10.08
C ARG A 109 -2.97 -1.91 10.67
N ARG A 110 -2.74 -1.89 12.00
CA ARG A 110 -2.23 -3.05 12.71
C ARG A 110 -3.27 -4.17 12.73
N GLY A 111 -2.85 -5.37 12.32
CA GLY A 111 -3.76 -6.54 12.32
C GLY A 111 -4.73 -6.61 11.17
N MET A 112 -4.90 -5.55 10.37
CA MET A 112 -5.74 -5.55 9.18
C MET A 112 -4.95 -5.80 7.89
N LYS A 113 -5.54 -6.53 6.96
CA LYS A 113 -4.99 -6.85 5.65
C LYS A 113 -5.99 -6.47 4.56
N ALA A 114 -5.49 -6.23 3.36
CA ALA A 114 -6.35 -6.02 2.18
C ALA A 114 -7.32 -7.18 1.96
N THR A 115 -6.87 -8.41 2.25
CA THR A 115 -7.66 -9.64 2.16
C THR A 115 -8.86 -9.64 3.11
N ASP A 116 -8.76 -9.00 4.27
CA ASP A 116 -9.86 -8.93 5.24
C ASP A 116 -11.02 -8.10 4.67
N GLY A 117 -10.71 -7.01 3.95
CA GLY A 117 -11.70 -6.22 3.22
C GLY A 117 -12.41 -7.02 2.14
N VAL A 118 -11.65 -7.80 1.37
CA VAL A 118 -12.22 -8.67 0.32
C VAL A 118 -13.16 -9.72 0.94
N ILE A 119 -12.71 -10.42 1.99
CA ILE A 119 -13.51 -11.47 2.67
C ILE A 119 -14.77 -10.87 3.28
N ARG A 120 -14.64 -9.71 3.95
CA ARG A 120 -15.80 -9.07 4.57
C ARG A 120 -16.85 -8.68 3.52
N ILE A 121 -16.45 -7.96 2.47
CA ILE A 121 -17.37 -7.56 1.39
C ILE A 121 -18.01 -8.80 0.78
N HIS A 122 -17.20 -9.81 0.40
CA HIS A 122 -17.73 -11.02 -0.20
C HIS A 122 -18.77 -11.73 0.70
N ARG A 123 -18.55 -11.76 2.02
CA ARG A 123 -19.51 -12.30 2.98
C ARG A 123 -20.79 -11.45 3.08
N GLU A 124 -20.66 -10.12 3.10
CA GLU A 124 -21.79 -9.20 3.16
C GLU A 124 -22.62 -9.18 1.87
N MET A 125 -21.99 -9.50 0.73
CA MET A 125 -22.62 -9.59 -0.59
C MET A 125 -23.36 -10.90 -0.84
N ARG A 126 -23.05 -11.96 -0.07
CA ARG A 126 -23.55 -13.30 -0.33
C ARG A 126 -25.08 -13.37 -0.36
N GLY A 127 -25.64 -13.87 -1.44
CA GLY A 127 -27.10 -13.98 -1.66
C GLY A 127 -27.81 -12.63 -1.89
N LYS A 128 -27.06 -11.56 -2.17
CA LYS A 128 -27.61 -10.24 -2.50
C LYS A 128 -27.31 -9.88 -3.94
N HIS A 129 -28.29 -9.27 -4.61
CA HIS A 129 -28.18 -8.76 -5.97
C HIS A 129 -27.93 -7.25 -5.93
N LEU A 130 -26.68 -6.84 -5.71
CA LEU A 130 -26.33 -5.45 -5.50
C LEU A 130 -25.54 -4.88 -6.69
N TRP A 131 -25.78 -3.62 -6.97
CA TRP A 131 -24.91 -2.80 -7.80
C TRP A 131 -23.63 -2.46 -7.04
N ALA A 132 -22.52 -2.34 -7.74
CA ALA A 132 -21.26 -1.91 -7.14
C ALA A 132 -20.65 -0.74 -7.89
N TYR A 133 -20.06 0.20 -7.17
CA TYR A 133 -19.28 1.28 -7.72
C TYR A 133 -17.86 1.23 -7.15
N LYS A 134 -16.89 1.09 -8.04
CA LYS A 134 -15.47 1.09 -7.71
C LYS A 134 -14.78 2.29 -8.31
N LEU A 135 -13.88 2.91 -7.54
CA LEU A 135 -13.05 4.03 -7.97
C LEU A 135 -11.65 3.95 -7.37
N ASP A 136 -10.75 4.76 -7.94
CA ASP A 136 -9.37 4.96 -7.47
C ASP A 136 -9.11 6.48 -7.48
N ILE A 137 -8.46 6.99 -6.45
CA ILE A 137 -8.14 8.42 -6.36
C ILE A 137 -6.82 8.67 -7.10
N ARG A 138 -6.82 9.71 -7.93
CA ARG A 138 -5.67 10.08 -8.73
C ARG A 138 -4.55 10.64 -7.87
N ASN A 139 -3.35 10.04 -7.96
CA ASN A 139 -2.12 10.50 -7.27
C ASN A 139 -2.31 10.79 -5.78
N TYR A 140 -3.14 9.99 -5.09
CA TYR A 140 -3.72 10.25 -3.78
C TYR A 140 -2.75 10.91 -2.78
N PHE A 141 -1.64 10.24 -2.44
CA PHE A 141 -0.70 10.72 -1.41
C PHE A 141 -0.16 12.13 -1.69
N ASN A 142 0.21 12.40 -2.93
CA ASN A 142 0.84 13.67 -3.31
C ASN A 142 -0.19 14.75 -3.70
N SER A 143 -1.48 14.40 -3.72
CA SER A 143 -2.57 15.35 -4.00
C SER A 143 -3.30 15.81 -2.73
N ILE A 144 -2.90 15.34 -1.56
CA ILE A 144 -3.53 15.72 -0.29
C ILE A 144 -3.19 17.17 0.06
N PRO A 145 -4.18 18.08 0.15
CA PRO A 145 -3.96 19.46 0.59
C PRO A 145 -3.51 19.55 2.05
N ILE A 146 -2.33 20.11 2.28
CA ILE A 146 -1.68 20.17 3.58
C ILE A 146 -2.47 20.97 4.62
N PRO A 147 -3.06 22.15 4.31
CA PRO A 147 -3.78 22.91 5.34
C PRO A 147 -4.95 22.15 6.00
N ARG A 148 -5.70 21.37 5.19
CA ARG A 148 -6.79 20.54 5.72
C ARG A 148 -6.26 19.38 6.55
N LEU A 149 -5.23 18.69 6.05
CA LEU A 149 -4.60 17.58 6.76
C LEU A 149 -4.06 18.05 8.12
N LEU A 150 -3.38 19.20 8.18
CA LEU A 150 -2.89 19.76 9.43
C LEU A 150 -4.01 20.10 10.41
N GLY A 151 -5.16 20.60 9.94
CA GLY A 151 -6.34 20.80 10.78
C GLY A 151 -6.84 19.49 11.41
N GLN A 152 -6.91 18.39 10.62
CA GLN A 152 -7.29 17.07 11.15
C GLN A 152 -6.26 16.51 12.12
N LEU A 153 -4.97 16.70 11.86
CA LEU A 153 -3.89 16.28 12.76
C LEU A 153 -3.86 17.08 14.07
N ALA A 154 -4.19 18.38 14.05
CA ALA A 154 -4.28 19.20 15.25
C ALA A 154 -5.34 18.65 16.23
N GLU A 155 -6.49 18.23 15.72
CA GLU A 155 -7.53 17.60 16.54
C GLU A 155 -7.10 16.21 17.03
N LEU A 156 -6.51 15.41 16.15
CA LEU A 156 -6.09 14.04 16.49
C LEU A 156 -4.96 14.03 17.52
N PHE A 157 -4.02 14.95 17.43
CA PHE A 157 -2.83 15.03 18.28
C PHE A 157 -2.91 16.15 19.32
N LYS A 158 -4.12 16.63 19.67
CA LYS A 158 -4.32 17.70 20.65
C LYS A 158 -3.61 17.46 22.00
N ASP A 159 -3.48 16.19 22.39
CA ASP A 159 -2.81 15.76 23.62
C ASP A 159 -1.33 15.41 23.41
N ASP A 160 -0.80 15.52 22.17
CA ASP A 160 0.59 15.25 21.80
C ASP A 160 1.14 16.35 20.87
N THR A 161 1.43 17.50 21.46
CA THR A 161 1.87 18.70 20.73
C THR A 161 3.23 18.54 20.06
N MET A 162 4.12 17.68 20.58
CA MET A 162 5.41 17.40 19.93
C MET A 162 5.23 16.60 18.66
N LEU A 163 4.34 15.60 18.68
CA LEU A 163 3.99 14.82 17.50
C LEU A 163 3.33 15.70 16.42
N TYR A 164 2.40 16.58 16.83
CA TYR A 164 1.80 17.54 15.91
C TYR A 164 2.87 18.44 15.28
N ARG A 165 3.78 19.01 16.07
CA ARG A 165 4.85 19.90 15.61
C ARG A 165 5.76 19.21 14.58
N LEU A 166 6.12 17.93 14.79
CA LEU A 166 6.89 17.16 13.81
C LEU A 166 6.18 17.12 12.45
N PHE A 167 4.89 16.79 12.44
CA PHE A 167 4.12 16.73 11.18
C PHE A 167 3.88 18.11 10.57
N GLU A 168 3.61 19.12 11.38
CA GLU A 168 3.44 20.48 10.90
C GLU A 168 4.70 20.97 10.19
N GLN A 169 5.88 20.82 10.79
CA GLN A 169 7.15 21.22 10.20
C GLN A 169 7.46 20.42 8.93
N MET A 170 7.27 19.09 8.97
CA MET A 170 7.53 18.20 7.84
C MET A 170 6.62 18.51 6.65
N LEU A 171 5.33 18.74 6.88
CA LEU A 171 4.34 18.92 5.83
C LEU A 171 4.25 20.37 5.31
N SER A 172 4.54 21.36 6.14
CA SER A 172 4.53 22.77 5.73
C SER A 172 5.80 23.21 4.98
N ASN A 173 6.86 22.40 5.03
CA ASN A 173 8.07 22.67 4.26
C ASN A 173 7.84 22.30 2.78
N ASP A 174 7.70 23.29 1.92
CA ASP A 174 7.52 23.13 0.48
C ASP A 174 8.83 22.91 -0.30
N THR A 175 9.97 22.96 0.41
CA THR A 175 11.31 22.83 -0.17
C THR A 175 11.66 21.36 -0.41
N VAL A 176 12.08 21.04 -1.63
CA VAL A 176 12.52 19.69 -2.02
C VAL A 176 13.82 19.77 -2.81
N GLU A 177 14.67 18.74 -2.67
CA GLU A 177 15.84 18.55 -3.51
C GLU A 177 15.55 17.52 -4.62
N TYR A 178 15.81 17.87 -5.86
CA TYR A 178 15.68 16.98 -7.01
C TYR A 178 16.90 17.10 -7.93
N ASN A 179 17.67 16.00 -8.07
CA ASN A 179 18.91 15.95 -8.87
C ASN A 179 19.97 16.99 -8.49
N GLY A 180 20.08 17.35 -7.22
CA GLY A 180 21.03 18.34 -6.71
C GLY A 180 20.52 19.78 -6.78
N GLU A 181 19.31 20.03 -7.27
CA GLU A 181 18.67 21.34 -7.31
C GLU A 181 17.57 21.44 -6.26
N ILE A 182 17.48 22.58 -5.60
CA ILE A 182 16.43 22.89 -4.62
C ILE A 182 15.29 23.59 -5.34
N SER A 183 14.05 23.14 -5.12
CA SER A 183 12.84 23.72 -5.65
C SER A 183 11.73 23.75 -4.60
N HIS A 184 10.67 24.53 -4.86
CA HIS A 184 9.48 24.60 -4.03
C HIS A 184 8.31 23.93 -4.75
N GLU A 185 7.63 23.01 -4.07
CA GLU A 185 6.46 22.33 -4.63
C GLU A 185 5.49 21.83 -3.55
N GLU A 186 4.23 21.68 -3.93
CA GLU A 186 3.26 20.95 -3.11
C GLU A 186 3.50 19.46 -3.26
N HIS A 187 3.78 18.76 -2.15
CA HIS A 187 4.16 17.34 -2.13
C HIS A 187 3.12 16.43 -1.45
N GLY A 188 2.02 17.02 -0.93
CA GLY A 188 0.99 16.28 -0.20
C GLY A 188 1.53 15.55 1.02
N ALA A 189 1.03 14.34 1.27
CA ALA A 189 1.50 13.49 2.38
C ALA A 189 2.86 12.83 2.12
N MET A 190 3.60 13.21 1.08
CA MET A 190 4.96 12.76 0.76
C MET A 190 5.04 11.23 0.54
N ALA A 191 4.48 10.75 -0.57
CA ALA A 191 4.55 9.33 -0.93
C ALA A 191 5.99 8.79 -0.85
N GLY A 192 6.21 7.69 -0.11
CA GLY A 192 7.53 7.10 0.13
C GLY A 192 8.02 7.30 1.56
N VAL A 193 7.59 8.33 2.25
CA VAL A 193 7.87 8.54 3.67
C VAL A 193 7.07 7.53 4.52
N PRO A 194 7.66 6.91 5.55
CA PRO A 194 7.00 5.86 6.34
C PRO A 194 5.68 6.25 6.99
N THR A 195 5.49 7.52 7.31
CA THR A 195 4.28 8.06 7.95
C THR A 195 3.17 8.43 6.95
N ALA A 196 3.49 8.59 5.66
CA ALA A 196 2.52 8.96 4.64
C ALA A 196 1.26 8.05 4.57
N PRO A 197 1.37 6.71 4.76
CA PRO A 197 0.20 5.84 4.80
C PRO A 197 -0.80 6.18 5.92
N PHE A 198 -0.32 6.53 7.10
CA PHE A 198 -1.16 6.98 8.22
C PHE A 198 -1.84 8.32 7.90
N LEU A 199 -1.09 9.28 7.38
CA LEU A 199 -1.60 10.60 6.99
C LEU A 199 -2.70 10.49 5.94
N ALA A 200 -2.51 9.60 4.96
CA ALA A 200 -3.52 9.31 3.95
C ALA A 200 -4.80 8.69 4.56
N ASN A 201 -4.68 7.85 5.59
CA ASN A 201 -5.86 7.33 6.28
C ASN A 201 -6.58 8.42 7.09
N VAL A 202 -5.85 9.29 7.80
CA VAL A 202 -6.42 10.43 8.52
C VAL A 202 -7.21 11.31 7.56
N TYR A 203 -6.65 11.61 6.40
CA TYR A 203 -7.26 12.55 5.45
C TYR A 203 -8.67 12.14 5.01
N LEU A 204 -8.95 10.86 4.78
CA LEU A 204 -10.26 10.36 4.35
C LEU A 204 -11.07 9.64 5.44
N CYS A 205 -10.68 9.76 6.72
CA CYS A 205 -11.36 9.06 7.80
C CYS A 205 -12.85 9.43 7.95
N GLU A 206 -13.22 10.67 7.62
CA GLU A 206 -14.61 11.11 7.68
C GLU A 206 -15.47 10.46 6.59
N LEU A 207 -14.94 10.26 5.38
CA LEU A 207 -15.61 9.52 4.33
C LEU A 207 -15.89 8.07 4.76
N ASP A 208 -14.88 7.40 5.34
CA ASP A 208 -15.03 6.03 5.83
C ASP A 208 -16.07 5.95 6.94
N ARG A 209 -16.04 6.91 7.88
CA ARG A 209 -16.96 7.00 9.00
C ARG A 209 -18.38 7.23 8.52
N TYR A 210 -18.59 8.11 7.57
CA TYR A 210 -19.91 8.35 6.97
C TYR A 210 -20.55 7.05 6.47
N PHE A 211 -19.83 6.27 5.64
CA PHE A 211 -20.36 5.01 5.12
C PHE A 211 -20.54 3.94 6.19
N TRP A 212 -19.69 3.93 7.22
CA TRP A 212 -19.79 3.00 8.33
C TRP A 212 -21.03 3.27 9.21
N GLU A 213 -21.23 4.50 9.63
CA GLU A 213 -22.31 4.92 10.53
C GLU A 213 -23.69 4.75 9.90
N HIS A 214 -23.78 4.87 8.57
CA HIS A 214 -25.02 4.62 7.85
C HIS A 214 -25.24 3.16 7.46
N GLY A 215 -24.38 2.24 7.92
CA GLY A 215 -24.53 0.79 7.68
C GLY A 215 -24.36 0.36 6.22
N MET A 216 -23.71 1.18 5.40
CA MET A 216 -23.51 0.93 3.98
C MET A 216 -22.38 -0.08 3.75
N ILE A 217 -22.55 -0.96 2.75
CA ILE A 217 -21.47 -1.88 2.33
C ILE A 217 -20.43 -1.09 1.56
N TYR A 218 -19.33 -0.81 2.22
CA TYR A 218 -18.24 0.02 1.73
C TYR A 218 -16.90 -0.51 2.22
N ALA A 219 -15.86 -0.39 1.41
CA ALA A 219 -14.49 -0.60 1.85
C ALA A 219 -13.52 0.33 1.12
N ARG A 220 -12.53 0.80 1.87
CA ARG A 220 -11.40 1.54 1.33
C ARG A 220 -10.08 0.86 1.68
N TYR A 221 -9.22 0.78 0.69
CA TYR A 221 -7.82 0.41 0.86
C TYR A 221 -6.93 1.46 0.18
N SER A 222 -6.45 2.44 0.94
CA SER A 222 -5.71 3.59 0.43
C SER A 222 -6.55 4.43 -0.55
N ASP A 223 -6.18 4.43 -1.82
CA ASP A 223 -6.84 5.08 -2.96
C ASP A 223 -7.95 4.25 -3.63
N ASP A 224 -7.98 2.94 -3.38
CA ASP A 224 -9.00 2.02 -3.91
C ASP A 224 -10.26 2.03 -3.02
N ILE A 225 -11.41 2.42 -3.57
CA ILE A 225 -12.71 2.47 -2.88
C ILE A 225 -13.71 1.61 -3.63
N ILE A 226 -14.56 0.89 -2.89
CA ILE A 226 -15.71 0.18 -3.42
C ILE A 226 -16.92 0.35 -2.51
N VAL A 227 -18.10 0.57 -3.11
CA VAL A 227 -19.39 0.71 -2.40
C VAL A 227 -20.47 -0.06 -3.14
N PHE A 228 -21.46 -0.55 -2.41
CA PHE A 228 -22.55 -1.38 -2.94
C PHE A 228 -23.91 -0.82 -2.56
N ALA A 229 -24.90 -0.97 -3.46
CA ALA A 229 -26.26 -0.48 -3.28
C ALA A 229 -27.30 -1.47 -3.87
N GLU A 230 -28.50 -1.46 -3.31
CA GLU A 230 -29.60 -2.36 -3.71
C GLU A 230 -30.25 -1.96 -5.06
N SER A 231 -30.08 -0.71 -5.47
CA SER A 231 -30.59 -0.20 -6.75
C SER A 231 -29.59 0.70 -7.45
N GLU A 232 -29.75 0.86 -8.76
CA GLU A 232 -28.95 1.79 -9.54
C GLU A 232 -29.14 3.23 -9.06
N ALA A 233 -30.35 3.63 -8.73
CA ALA A 233 -30.67 4.97 -8.21
C ALA A 233 -29.88 5.25 -6.91
N LEU A 234 -29.93 4.32 -5.95
CA LEU A 234 -29.19 4.44 -4.69
C LEU A 234 -27.66 4.43 -4.92
N LEU A 235 -27.18 3.66 -5.88
CA LEU A 235 -25.74 3.70 -6.26
C LEU A 235 -25.34 5.06 -6.79
N GLN A 236 -26.17 5.73 -7.61
CA GLN A 236 -25.90 7.07 -8.10
C GLN A 236 -25.89 8.10 -6.96
N GLU A 237 -26.73 7.94 -5.92
CA GLU A 237 -26.67 8.76 -4.72
C GLU A 237 -25.35 8.58 -3.98
N TYR A 238 -24.90 7.33 -3.79
CA TYR A 238 -23.59 7.05 -3.15
C TYR A 238 -22.43 7.59 -3.97
N LYS A 239 -22.50 7.44 -5.29
CA LYS A 239 -21.51 8.01 -6.22
C LYS A 239 -21.46 9.53 -6.11
N ALA A 240 -22.60 10.20 -6.10
CA ALA A 240 -22.69 11.65 -5.93
C ALA A 240 -22.12 12.08 -4.57
N LYS A 241 -22.42 11.33 -3.51
CA LYS A 241 -21.90 11.63 -2.16
C LYS A 241 -20.38 11.47 -2.08
N ILE A 242 -19.81 10.41 -2.66
CA ILE A 242 -18.36 10.25 -2.75
C ILE A 242 -17.73 11.40 -3.55
N ALA A 243 -18.33 11.77 -4.68
CA ALA A 243 -17.83 12.88 -5.51
C ALA A 243 -17.86 14.22 -4.75
N GLU A 244 -18.93 14.49 -3.98
CA GLU A 244 -19.06 15.66 -3.11
C GLU A 244 -17.93 15.70 -2.06
N PHE A 245 -17.70 14.60 -1.33
CA PHE A 245 -16.61 14.48 -0.38
C PHE A 245 -15.26 14.72 -1.04
N LEU A 246 -14.97 14.05 -2.15
CA LEU A 246 -13.69 14.18 -2.82
C LEU A 246 -13.47 15.60 -3.36
N ALA A 247 -14.52 16.25 -3.87
CA ALA A 247 -14.44 17.65 -4.33
C ALA A 247 -14.14 18.61 -3.16
N ASP A 248 -14.83 18.46 -2.02
CA ASP A 248 -14.57 19.23 -0.80
C ASP A 248 -13.15 19.00 -0.27
N TYR A 249 -12.65 17.77 -0.39
CA TYR A 249 -11.28 17.39 -0.03
C TYR A 249 -10.24 17.71 -1.13
N ARG A 250 -10.64 18.36 -2.22
CA ARG A 250 -9.79 18.70 -3.37
C ARG A 250 -9.02 17.50 -3.93
N LEU A 251 -9.68 16.36 -3.99
CA LEU A 251 -9.16 15.12 -4.58
C LEU A 251 -9.91 14.79 -5.87
N GLU A 252 -9.22 14.17 -6.80
CA GLU A 252 -9.76 13.80 -8.12
C GLU A 252 -9.91 12.28 -8.24
N ILE A 253 -11.04 11.83 -8.78
CA ILE A 253 -11.24 10.43 -9.19
C ILE A 253 -10.40 10.17 -10.44
N ASN A 254 -9.78 9.00 -10.50
CA ASN A 254 -9.09 8.53 -11.69
C ASN A 254 -10.10 7.94 -12.70
N PRO A 255 -10.46 8.67 -13.77
CA PRO A 255 -11.56 8.25 -14.67
C PRO A 255 -11.26 6.95 -15.42
N THR A 256 -9.98 6.55 -15.54
CA THR A 256 -9.60 5.30 -16.21
C THR A 256 -9.76 4.06 -15.32
N LYS A 257 -10.05 4.25 -14.03
CA LYS A 257 -10.22 3.19 -13.04
C LYS A 257 -11.59 3.20 -12.37
N GLU A 258 -12.45 4.09 -12.80
CA GLU A 258 -13.84 4.15 -12.36
C GLU A 258 -14.66 3.06 -13.06
N ARG A 259 -15.41 2.27 -12.30
CA ARG A 259 -16.25 1.20 -12.85
C ARG A 259 -17.51 0.99 -12.03
N ILE A 260 -18.63 0.80 -12.73
CA ILE A 260 -19.90 0.34 -12.17
C ILE A 260 -20.08 -1.12 -12.59
N TYR A 261 -20.50 -1.95 -11.64
CA TYR A 261 -20.88 -3.34 -11.85
C TYR A 261 -22.38 -3.51 -11.60
N LYS A 262 -23.05 -4.22 -12.50
CA LYS A 262 -24.47 -4.57 -12.35
C LYS A 262 -24.64 -5.71 -11.34
N PRO A 263 -25.84 -5.91 -10.81
CA PRO A 263 -26.16 -7.10 -10.03
C PRO A 263 -25.73 -8.36 -10.81
N ASP A 264 -25.19 -9.33 -10.09
CA ASP A 264 -24.68 -10.61 -10.65
C ASP A 264 -23.44 -10.50 -11.56
N GLU A 265 -23.00 -9.29 -11.91
CA GLU A 265 -21.72 -9.10 -12.59
C GLU A 265 -20.57 -9.31 -11.60
N PRO A 266 -19.55 -10.12 -11.92
CA PRO A 266 -18.37 -10.25 -11.08
C PRO A 266 -17.66 -8.91 -10.94
N TYR A 267 -17.45 -8.46 -9.70
CA TYR A 267 -16.69 -7.24 -9.40
C TYR A 267 -15.24 -7.52 -9.08
N GLU A 268 -14.38 -6.55 -9.31
CA GLU A 268 -12.95 -6.65 -8.98
C GLU A 268 -12.57 -5.66 -7.87
N PHE A 269 -11.93 -6.16 -6.80
CA PHE A 269 -11.37 -5.34 -5.73
C PHE A 269 -10.05 -5.91 -5.24
N LEU A 270 -9.04 -5.06 -5.08
CA LEU A 270 -7.69 -5.40 -4.56
C LEU A 270 -7.01 -6.59 -5.27
N GLY A 271 -7.26 -6.76 -6.55
CA GLY A 271 -6.67 -7.85 -7.34
C GLY A 271 -7.45 -9.16 -7.29
N PHE A 272 -8.61 -9.19 -6.64
CA PHE A 272 -9.54 -10.32 -6.63
C PHE A 272 -10.74 -10.01 -7.52
N ARG A 273 -11.27 -11.06 -8.16
CA ARG A 273 -12.54 -11.08 -8.87
C ARG A 273 -13.53 -11.87 -8.03
N CYS A 274 -14.59 -11.22 -7.63
CA CYS A 274 -15.60 -11.78 -6.73
C CYS A 274 -16.97 -11.88 -7.44
N SER A 275 -17.67 -12.96 -7.22
CA SER A 275 -19.08 -13.16 -7.55
C SER A 275 -19.73 -13.88 -6.37
N ASP A 276 -21.04 -14.13 -6.39
CA ASP A 276 -21.84 -14.63 -5.25
C ASP A 276 -21.11 -15.64 -4.33
N ASN A 277 -20.59 -16.73 -4.89
CA ASN A 277 -19.90 -17.79 -4.13
C ASN A 277 -18.43 -17.98 -4.54
N ARG A 278 -17.88 -17.10 -5.38
CA ARG A 278 -16.53 -17.28 -5.92
C ARG A 278 -15.63 -16.08 -5.66
N ILE A 279 -14.42 -16.39 -5.22
CA ILE A 279 -13.30 -15.46 -5.19
C ILE A 279 -12.18 -16.07 -6.02
N ASP A 280 -11.73 -15.37 -7.03
CA ASP A 280 -10.63 -15.76 -7.91
C ASP A 280 -9.64 -14.60 -8.08
N VAL A 281 -8.57 -14.84 -8.81
CA VAL A 281 -7.64 -13.79 -9.22
C VAL A 281 -8.32 -12.88 -10.25
N SER A 282 -8.16 -11.55 -10.13
CA SER A 282 -8.70 -10.60 -11.09
C SER A 282 -8.12 -10.81 -12.51
N GLU A 283 -8.87 -10.45 -13.54
CA GLU A 283 -8.38 -10.49 -14.93
C GLU A 283 -7.09 -9.69 -15.10
N ALA A 284 -7.02 -8.51 -14.49
CA ALA A 284 -5.80 -7.70 -14.48
C ALA A 284 -4.62 -8.42 -13.81
N GLY A 285 -4.86 -9.18 -12.73
CA GLY A 285 -3.88 -10.01 -12.04
C GLY A 285 -3.33 -11.13 -12.94
N VAL A 286 -4.22 -11.85 -13.61
CA VAL A 286 -3.89 -12.92 -14.59
C VAL A 286 -3.05 -12.33 -15.73
N MET A 287 -3.51 -11.25 -16.36
CA MET A 287 -2.78 -10.59 -17.46
C MET A 287 -1.42 -10.07 -17.04
N LYS A 288 -1.30 -9.52 -15.85
CA LYS A 288 -0.02 -9.07 -15.26
C LYS A 288 0.95 -10.23 -15.06
N MET A 289 0.46 -11.39 -14.60
CA MET A 289 1.28 -12.59 -14.43
C MET A 289 1.71 -13.17 -15.79
N LYS A 290 0.82 -13.30 -16.76
CA LYS A 290 1.17 -13.69 -18.13
C LYS A 290 2.22 -12.75 -18.74
N GLY A 291 2.10 -11.44 -18.52
CA GLY A 291 3.10 -10.46 -18.93
C GLY A 291 4.48 -10.71 -18.31
N LYS A 292 4.55 -11.07 -17.02
CA LYS A 292 5.80 -11.44 -16.34
C LYS A 292 6.39 -12.73 -16.93
N ILE A 293 5.57 -13.75 -17.16
CA ILE A 293 5.99 -15.02 -17.79
C ILE A 293 6.59 -14.73 -19.16
N ARG A 294 5.86 -13.99 -20.03
CA ARG A 294 6.34 -13.61 -21.36
C ARG A 294 7.69 -12.89 -21.35
N ARG A 295 7.86 -11.88 -20.48
CA ARG A 295 9.13 -11.15 -20.38
C ARG A 295 10.28 -12.05 -19.94
N LYS A 296 10.06 -12.91 -18.94
CA LYS A 296 11.10 -13.84 -18.46
C LYS A 296 11.47 -14.88 -19.51
N THR A 297 10.49 -15.47 -20.20
CA THR A 297 10.69 -16.42 -21.31
C THR A 297 11.52 -15.79 -22.43
N ARG A 298 11.17 -14.58 -22.88
CA ARG A 298 11.95 -13.86 -23.90
C ARG A 298 13.39 -13.58 -23.46
N ALA A 299 13.60 -13.22 -22.18
CA ALA A 299 14.95 -13.02 -21.65
C ALA A 299 15.78 -14.33 -21.64
N LEU A 300 15.16 -15.46 -21.28
CA LEU A 300 15.79 -16.78 -21.29
C LEU A 300 16.09 -17.27 -22.70
N LEU A 301 15.19 -17.02 -23.68
CA LEU A 301 15.45 -17.30 -25.09
C LEU A 301 16.67 -16.54 -25.63
N ARG A 302 16.78 -15.23 -25.34
CA ARG A 302 17.95 -14.44 -25.71
C ARG A 302 19.22 -14.96 -25.03
N TRP A 303 19.14 -15.34 -23.75
CA TRP A 303 20.26 -15.90 -23.00
C TRP A 303 20.69 -17.27 -23.58
N LYS A 304 19.73 -18.17 -23.89
CA LYS A 304 19.98 -19.48 -24.57
C LYS A 304 20.76 -19.27 -25.88
N ARG A 305 20.28 -18.35 -26.74
CA ARG A 305 20.93 -18.06 -28.04
C ARG A 305 22.34 -17.49 -27.89
N ARG A 306 22.54 -16.53 -26.96
CA ARG A 306 23.87 -15.87 -26.83
C ARG A 306 24.94 -16.72 -26.16
N LYS A 307 24.55 -17.63 -25.27
CA LYS A 307 25.46 -18.40 -24.42
C LYS A 307 25.45 -19.89 -24.72
N GLY A 308 24.73 -20.37 -25.73
CA GLY A 308 24.64 -21.79 -26.05
C GLY A 308 24.02 -22.66 -24.94
N ILE A 309 23.15 -22.09 -24.10
CA ILE A 309 22.62 -22.77 -22.92
C ILE A 309 21.65 -23.89 -23.34
N PRO A 310 21.79 -25.11 -22.77
CA PRO A 310 20.85 -26.20 -23.04
C PRO A 310 19.40 -25.82 -22.70
N ALA A 311 18.44 -26.28 -23.50
CA ALA A 311 17.02 -26.06 -23.30
C ALA A 311 16.57 -26.41 -21.87
N ARG A 312 16.99 -27.58 -21.37
CA ARG A 312 16.67 -28.06 -20.01
C ARG A 312 17.09 -27.05 -18.92
N GLN A 313 18.23 -26.41 -19.09
CA GLN A 313 18.71 -25.42 -18.12
C GLN A 313 17.86 -24.14 -18.16
N ALA A 314 17.47 -23.67 -19.36
CA ALA A 314 16.61 -22.50 -19.50
C ALA A 314 15.20 -22.76 -18.93
N MET A 315 14.64 -23.96 -19.17
CA MET A 315 13.35 -24.40 -18.60
C MET A 315 13.41 -24.45 -17.07
N ALA A 316 14.44 -25.09 -16.50
CA ALA A 316 14.62 -25.18 -15.05
C ALA A 316 14.72 -23.79 -14.39
N ARG A 317 15.38 -22.83 -15.06
CA ARG A 317 15.45 -21.43 -14.57
C ARG A 317 14.10 -20.70 -14.64
N LEU A 318 13.27 -20.99 -15.66
CA LEU A 318 11.91 -20.43 -15.71
C LEU A 318 11.06 -20.98 -14.59
N ILE A 319 11.02 -22.30 -14.42
CA ILE A 319 10.27 -22.99 -13.36
C ILE A 319 10.70 -22.50 -11.97
N GLY A 320 12.00 -22.50 -11.67
CA GLY A 320 12.52 -22.04 -10.38
C GLY A 320 12.24 -20.57 -10.10
N TYR A 321 12.18 -19.72 -11.13
CA TYR A 321 11.82 -18.30 -10.95
C TYR A 321 10.34 -18.17 -10.55
N PHE A 322 9.41 -18.90 -11.20
CA PHE A 322 7.99 -18.79 -10.91
C PHE A 322 7.60 -19.56 -9.66
N ASN A 323 8.25 -20.67 -9.32
CA ASN A 323 8.06 -21.33 -8.02
C ASN A 323 8.33 -20.38 -6.86
N ARG A 324 9.37 -19.55 -6.92
CA ARG A 324 9.60 -18.51 -5.91
C ARG A 324 8.56 -17.39 -5.90
N LYS A 325 7.86 -17.17 -7.01
CA LYS A 325 6.77 -16.16 -7.09
C LYS A 325 5.43 -16.70 -6.59
N PHE A 326 5.17 -17.98 -6.80
CA PHE A 326 3.93 -18.63 -6.36
C PHE A 326 4.03 -19.10 -4.92
N TYR A 327 5.15 -19.70 -4.56
CA TYR A 327 5.39 -20.28 -3.23
C TYR A 327 6.45 -19.49 -2.48
N ASP A 328 6.44 -19.58 -1.18
CA ASP A 328 7.42 -18.88 -0.37
C ASP A 328 8.81 -19.50 -0.52
N GLY A 329 9.74 -18.72 -1.06
CA GLY A 329 11.14 -19.11 -1.22
C GLY A 329 12.00 -19.01 0.05
N GLY A 330 11.38 -19.03 1.24
CA GLY A 330 12.10 -19.21 2.52
C GLY A 330 12.61 -17.96 3.22
N GLN A 331 12.47 -16.74 2.68
CA GLN A 331 12.94 -15.52 3.37
C GLN A 331 11.94 -14.36 3.42
N GLY A 332 10.67 -14.63 3.60
CA GLY A 332 9.67 -13.71 4.15
C GLY A 332 9.34 -12.39 3.42
N ARG A 333 10.15 -11.93 2.48
CA ARG A 333 10.14 -10.55 1.96
C ARG A 333 9.27 -10.27 0.75
N THR A 334 9.00 -11.25 -0.08
CA THR A 334 8.19 -11.03 -1.27
C THR A 334 6.76 -11.46 -1.00
N LEU A 335 5.83 -10.56 -1.28
CA LEU A 335 4.41 -10.90 -1.36
C LEU A 335 4.26 -11.97 -2.46
N THR A 336 4.20 -13.24 -2.04
CA THR A 336 4.00 -14.40 -2.92
C THR A 336 2.51 -14.65 -3.10
N TRP A 337 2.17 -15.43 -4.12
CA TRP A 337 0.79 -15.84 -4.34
C TRP A 337 0.27 -16.74 -3.22
N ALA A 338 1.14 -17.55 -2.62
CA ALA A 338 0.82 -18.37 -1.44
C ALA A 338 0.39 -17.53 -0.22
N ARG A 339 0.84 -16.29 -0.12
CA ARG A 339 0.46 -15.38 0.98
C ARG A 339 -0.68 -14.44 0.63
N TRP A 340 -0.86 -14.10 -0.65
CA TRP A 340 -1.84 -13.11 -1.07
C TRP A 340 -3.12 -13.74 -1.61
N TYR A 341 -3.02 -14.65 -2.58
CA TYR A 341 -4.19 -15.21 -3.25
C TYR A 341 -4.66 -16.53 -2.67
N PHE A 342 -3.76 -17.50 -2.47
CA PHE A 342 -4.13 -18.87 -2.14
C PHE A 342 -4.94 -19.03 -0.84
N PRO A 343 -4.76 -18.21 0.21
CA PRO A 343 -5.60 -18.31 1.40
C PRO A 343 -7.04 -17.83 1.21
N ILE A 344 -7.33 -17.11 0.11
CA ILE A 344 -8.59 -16.39 -0.08
C ILE A 344 -9.40 -16.94 -1.24
N ILE A 345 -8.74 -17.27 -2.35
CA ILE A 345 -9.43 -17.79 -3.54
C ILE A 345 -10.05 -19.17 -3.27
N ASN A 346 -11.28 -19.35 -3.74
CA ASN A 346 -12.00 -20.63 -3.73
C ASN A 346 -12.34 -21.10 -5.14
N SER A 347 -11.84 -20.42 -6.17
CA SER A 347 -11.90 -20.79 -7.59
C SER A 347 -10.47 -20.90 -8.12
N THR A 348 -10.27 -21.75 -9.12
CA THR A 348 -8.96 -21.99 -9.73
C THR A 348 -8.87 -21.59 -11.18
N GLU A 349 -9.91 -20.97 -11.75
CA GLU A 349 -9.97 -20.60 -13.17
C GLU A 349 -8.79 -19.72 -13.59
N GLY A 350 -8.53 -18.64 -12.83
CA GLY A 350 -7.40 -17.75 -13.08
C GLY A 350 -6.04 -18.43 -12.92
N LEU A 351 -5.92 -19.37 -11.97
CA LEU A 351 -4.70 -20.16 -11.79
C LEU A 351 -4.45 -21.13 -12.95
N GLN A 352 -5.51 -21.81 -13.43
CA GLN A 352 -5.43 -22.73 -14.57
C GLN A 352 -5.01 -22.00 -15.85
N GLU A 353 -5.53 -20.79 -16.06
CA GLU A 353 -5.18 -19.94 -17.19
C GLU A 353 -3.69 -19.53 -17.16
N ILE A 354 -3.17 -19.20 -15.97
CA ILE A 354 -1.75 -18.87 -15.77
C ILE A 354 -0.88 -20.12 -15.96
N ASP A 355 -1.27 -21.26 -15.39
CA ASP A 355 -0.53 -22.51 -15.49
C ASP A 355 -0.43 -22.97 -16.96
N HIS A 356 -1.54 -22.94 -17.69
CA HIS A 356 -1.55 -23.25 -19.12
C HIS A 356 -0.58 -22.35 -19.90
N TYR A 357 -0.58 -21.04 -19.63
CA TYR A 357 0.34 -20.11 -20.27
C TYR A 357 1.80 -20.35 -19.89
N LEU A 358 2.06 -20.76 -18.64
CA LEU A 358 3.42 -21.11 -18.16
C LEU A 358 3.91 -22.39 -18.85
N GLN A 359 3.05 -23.43 -18.99
CA GLN A 359 3.37 -24.67 -19.70
C GLN A 359 3.71 -24.41 -21.19
N GLN A 360 2.92 -23.56 -21.87
CA GLN A 360 3.24 -23.13 -23.24
C GLN A 360 4.62 -22.44 -23.31
N SER A 361 4.91 -21.57 -22.34
CA SER A 361 6.18 -20.86 -22.27
C SER A 361 7.37 -21.80 -21.99
N ILE A 362 7.16 -22.87 -21.23
CA ILE A 362 8.18 -23.91 -21.00
C ILE A 362 8.47 -24.66 -22.32
N ARG A 363 7.41 -25.09 -23.04
CA ARG A 363 7.56 -25.76 -24.35
C ARG A 363 8.30 -24.89 -25.37
N LEU A 364 8.09 -23.58 -25.36
CA LEU A 364 8.80 -22.65 -26.24
C LEU A 364 10.31 -22.56 -25.96
N LEU A 365 10.77 -22.92 -24.77
CA LEU A 365 12.20 -22.96 -24.39
C LEU A 365 12.87 -24.28 -24.78
N GLY A 366 12.09 -25.35 -24.97
CA GLY A 366 12.57 -26.65 -25.49
C GLY A 366 12.96 -26.53 -26.93
#